data_4bf4fe4cf420079b9fd52b554282ffbf
#
_entry.id   4bf4fe4cf420079b9fd52b554282ffbf
#
_cell.length_a   1.000
_cell.length_b   1.000
_cell.length_c   1.000
_cell.angle_alpha   90.00
_cell.angle_beta   90.00
_cell.angle_gamma   90.00
#
_symmetry.space_group_name_H-M   'P 1'
#
loop_
_entity.id
_entity.type
_entity.pdbx_description
1 polymer ?
#
loop_
_entity_poly.entity_id
_entity_poly.type
_entity_poly.pdbx_seq_one_letter_code
_entity_poly.pdbx_strand_id
1 'polypeptide(L)'
;VTHGLAVLLSIAGLVLMIIFAVRQSAGALAIVSTSIFGASMIILYTVSTLYHAIPNLRAKRVLQVLDHSAIYILIAGSYTPFCLITLGGTTGIVLCSVVWTIALFGACFQPLLLRAADWLNCVLYLALGWCIVFVAEPLIESLPTGGLWLLAAGGIIFYLWEKLPYNHAVWHVFVLAGTMLQFFAVLFYVIPHGTAA
;
A
#
# COMPACT_ATOMS: atom_id res chain seq x y z
N VAL A 1 -0.05 18.49 -7.19
CA VAL A 1 -0.79 18.15 -8.44
C VAL A 1 -0.81 16.64 -8.69
N THR A 2 0.33 15.92 -8.56
CA THR A 2 0.44 14.47 -8.84
C THR A 2 -0.50 13.61 -7.98
N HIS A 3 -0.53 13.81 -6.66
CA HIS A 3 -1.39 13.07 -5.76
C HIS A 3 -2.89 13.41 -5.91
N GLY A 4 -3.23 14.63 -6.34
CA GLY A 4 -4.65 14.97 -6.64
C GLY A 4 -5.21 14.13 -7.80
N LEU A 5 -4.40 13.89 -8.84
CA LEU A 5 -4.77 12.95 -9.92
C LEU A 5 -4.83 11.51 -9.39
N ALA A 6 -3.91 11.14 -8.50
CA ALA A 6 -3.88 9.81 -7.91
C ALA A 6 -5.13 9.49 -7.08
N VAL A 7 -5.80 10.48 -6.46
CA VAL A 7 -7.10 10.28 -5.78
C VAL A 7 -8.14 9.77 -6.77
N LEU A 8 -8.28 10.42 -7.92
CA LEU A 8 -9.25 10.02 -8.95
C LEU A 8 -8.94 8.62 -9.50
N LEU A 9 -7.66 8.36 -9.77
CA LEU A 9 -7.20 7.04 -10.22
C LEU A 9 -7.45 5.94 -9.17
N SER A 10 -7.30 6.27 -7.88
CA SER A 10 -7.55 5.32 -6.79
C SER A 10 -9.03 4.99 -6.63
N ILE A 11 -9.91 5.98 -6.80
CA ILE A 11 -11.37 5.76 -6.81
C ILE A 11 -11.75 4.87 -7.99
N ALA A 12 -11.27 5.18 -9.19
CA ALA A 12 -11.51 4.35 -10.36
C ALA A 12 -10.95 2.94 -10.19
N GLY A 13 -9.72 2.82 -9.63
CA GLY A 13 -9.08 1.55 -9.34
C GLY A 13 -9.84 0.69 -8.34
N LEU A 14 -10.35 1.29 -7.25
CA LEU A 14 -11.21 0.60 -6.28
C LEU A 14 -12.46 0.04 -6.95
N VAL A 15 -13.16 0.88 -7.72
CA VAL A 15 -14.38 0.46 -8.46
C VAL A 15 -14.06 -0.68 -9.42
N LEU A 16 -12.97 -0.59 -10.17
CA LEU A 16 -12.53 -1.64 -11.10
C LEU A 16 -12.22 -2.96 -10.38
N MET A 17 -11.50 -2.92 -9.26
CA MET A 17 -11.20 -4.13 -8.47
C MET A 17 -12.47 -4.79 -7.94
N ILE A 18 -13.42 -4.01 -7.43
CA ILE A 18 -14.70 -4.55 -6.95
C ILE A 18 -15.52 -5.17 -8.10
N ILE A 19 -15.67 -4.44 -9.22
CA ILE A 19 -16.40 -4.96 -10.40
C ILE A 19 -15.74 -6.26 -10.89
N PHE A 20 -14.40 -6.29 -10.93
CA PHE A 20 -13.67 -7.46 -11.40
C PHE A 20 -13.83 -8.64 -10.43
N ALA A 21 -13.73 -8.40 -9.12
CA ALA A 21 -13.95 -9.45 -8.10
C ALA A 21 -15.38 -10.02 -8.15
N VAL A 22 -16.39 -9.17 -8.35
CA VAL A 22 -17.79 -9.62 -8.51
C VAL A 22 -17.98 -10.42 -9.78
N ARG A 23 -17.44 -9.96 -10.93
CA ARG A 23 -17.56 -10.65 -12.21
C ARG A 23 -16.84 -12.01 -12.23
N GLN A 24 -15.75 -12.12 -11.51
CA GLN A 24 -14.97 -13.36 -11.36
C GLN A 24 -15.56 -14.30 -10.30
N SER A 25 -16.62 -13.89 -9.60
CA SER A 25 -17.17 -14.66 -8.46
C SER A 25 -16.11 -14.98 -7.38
N ALA A 26 -15.17 -14.07 -7.17
CA ALA A 26 -14.00 -14.26 -6.28
C ALA A 26 -14.36 -14.28 -4.78
N GLY A 27 -15.64 -14.16 -4.44
CA GLY A 27 -16.14 -14.25 -3.06
C GLY A 27 -16.02 -12.97 -2.25
N ALA A 28 -16.63 -12.98 -1.07
CA ALA A 28 -16.68 -11.82 -0.19
C ALA A 28 -15.30 -11.37 0.31
N LEU A 29 -14.40 -12.32 0.54
CA LEU A 29 -13.05 -12.05 1.02
C LEU A 29 -12.24 -11.22 0.01
N ALA A 30 -12.37 -11.52 -1.29
CA ALA A 30 -11.72 -10.75 -2.35
C ALA A 30 -12.28 -9.33 -2.43
N ILE A 31 -13.61 -9.16 -2.30
CA ILE A 31 -14.24 -7.84 -2.29
C ILE A 31 -13.77 -7.01 -1.09
N VAL A 32 -13.76 -7.60 0.11
CA VAL A 32 -13.33 -6.91 1.33
C VAL A 32 -11.86 -6.52 1.27
N SER A 33 -10.97 -7.45 0.91
CA SER A 33 -9.53 -7.20 0.87
C SER A 33 -9.12 -6.17 -0.17
N THR A 34 -9.72 -6.21 -1.36
CA THR A 34 -9.50 -5.20 -2.41
C THR A 34 -10.10 -3.85 -2.05
N SER A 35 -11.23 -3.84 -1.32
CA SER A 35 -11.81 -2.59 -0.79
C SER A 35 -10.91 -1.93 0.24
N ILE A 36 -10.29 -2.70 1.14
CA ILE A 36 -9.32 -2.20 2.11
C ILE A 36 -8.12 -1.58 1.39
N PHE A 37 -7.57 -2.26 0.39
CA PHE A 37 -6.46 -1.72 -0.40
C PHE A 37 -6.86 -0.44 -1.14
N GLY A 38 -7.98 -0.44 -1.86
CA GLY A 38 -8.47 0.74 -2.58
C GLY A 38 -8.76 1.93 -1.65
N ALA A 39 -9.37 1.69 -0.49
CA ALA A 39 -9.61 2.72 0.52
C ALA A 39 -8.29 3.31 1.07
N SER A 40 -7.28 2.47 1.32
CA SER A 40 -5.97 2.93 1.81
C SER A 40 -5.26 3.84 0.78
N MET A 41 -5.37 3.55 -0.52
CA MET A 41 -4.89 4.43 -1.59
C MET A 41 -5.60 5.78 -1.57
N ILE A 42 -6.93 5.78 -1.50
CA ILE A 42 -7.74 7.00 -1.47
C ILE A 42 -7.38 7.85 -0.25
N ILE A 43 -7.24 7.25 0.92
CA ILE A 43 -6.85 7.94 2.17
C ILE A 43 -5.49 8.61 1.99
N LEU A 44 -4.45 7.86 1.59
CA LEU A 44 -3.11 8.42 1.43
C LEU A 44 -3.11 9.58 0.46
N TYR A 45 -3.60 9.39 -0.76
CA TYR A 45 -3.52 10.43 -1.79
C TYR A 45 -4.37 11.64 -1.47
N THR A 46 -5.51 11.49 -0.79
CA THR A 46 -6.34 12.60 -0.33
C THR A 46 -5.61 13.42 0.74
N VAL A 47 -5.12 12.75 1.79
CA VAL A 47 -4.43 13.44 2.90
C VAL A 47 -3.16 14.12 2.39
N SER A 48 -2.38 13.46 1.54
CA SER A 48 -1.18 14.03 0.93
C SER A 48 -1.49 15.25 0.06
N THR A 49 -2.57 15.19 -0.73
CA THR A 49 -3.02 16.34 -1.52
C THR A 49 -3.38 17.52 -0.63
N LEU A 50 -4.13 17.28 0.44
CA LEU A 50 -4.53 18.32 1.40
C LEU A 50 -3.31 18.91 2.14
N TYR A 51 -2.37 18.06 2.56
CA TYR A 51 -1.14 18.49 3.21
C TYR A 51 -0.35 19.48 2.36
N HIS A 52 -0.25 19.22 1.06
CA HIS A 52 0.48 20.10 0.14
C HIS A 52 -0.32 21.32 -0.31
N ALA A 53 -1.65 21.24 -0.36
CA ALA A 53 -2.51 22.32 -0.85
C ALA A 53 -2.83 23.38 0.22
N ILE A 54 -2.91 23.00 1.50
CA ILE A 54 -3.38 23.89 2.57
C ILE A 54 -2.20 24.72 3.13
N PRO A 55 -2.25 26.07 3.05
CA PRO A 55 -1.17 26.93 3.55
C PRO A 55 -1.22 27.18 5.07
N ASN A 56 -2.34 26.90 5.74
CA ASN A 56 -2.51 27.16 7.16
C ASN A 56 -1.55 26.31 8.01
N LEU A 57 -0.66 26.93 8.76
CA LEU A 57 0.40 26.26 9.54
C LEU A 57 -0.11 25.31 10.63
N ARG A 58 -1.28 25.57 11.23
CA ARG A 58 -1.87 24.68 12.25
C ARG A 58 -2.43 23.42 11.59
N ALA A 59 -3.22 23.61 10.52
CA ALA A 59 -3.75 22.49 9.74
C ALA A 59 -2.61 21.65 9.12
N LYS A 60 -1.57 22.31 8.62
CA LYS A 60 -0.41 21.66 7.99
C LYS A 60 0.32 20.71 8.95
N ARG A 61 0.46 21.07 10.23
CA ARG A 61 1.05 20.19 11.25
C ARG A 61 0.24 18.91 11.48
N VAL A 62 -1.08 19.03 11.53
CA VAL A 62 -1.98 17.87 11.67
C VAL A 62 -1.93 17.01 10.41
N LEU A 63 -2.03 17.65 9.24
CA LEU A 63 -1.99 16.95 7.95
C LEU A 63 -0.66 16.26 7.70
N GLN A 64 0.47 16.81 8.19
CA GLN A 64 1.77 16.13 8.12
C GLN A 64 1.76 14.80 8.88
N VAL A 65 1.23 14.81 10.10
CA VAL A 65 1.09 13.57 10.89
C VAL A 65 0.22 12.56 10.15
N LEU A 66 -0.92 13.00 9.63
CA LEU A 66 -1.85 12.13 8.91
C LEU A 66 -1.25 11.60 7.60
N ASP A 67 -0.52 12.42 6.84
CA ASP A 67 0.14 12.04 5.59
C ASP A 67 1.16 10.91 5.83
N HIS A 68 2.01 11.05 6.83
CA HIS A 68 2.98 10.02 7.19
C HIS A 68 2.31 8.78 7.81
N SER A 69 1.25 8.95 8.61
CA SER A 69 0.47 7.83 9.15
C SER A 69 -0.21 7.02 8.04
N ALA A 70 -0.71 7.70 7.00
CA ALA A 70 -1.38 7.07 5.88
C ALA A 70 -0.45 6.16 5.05
N ILE A 71 0.87 6.37 5.09
CA ILE A 71 1.85 5.48 4.44
C ILE A 71 1.81 4.09 5.08
N TYR A 72 1.80 4.01 6.43
CA TYR A 72 1.65 2.72 7.14
C TYR A 72 0.36 2.00 6.73
N ILE A 73 -0.74 2.75 6.67
CA ILE A 73 -2.05 2.21 6.29
C ILE A 73 -2.05 1.72 4.83
N LEU A 74 -1.38 2.44 3.91
CA LEU A 74 -1.26 2.00 2.53
C LEU A 74 -0.43 0.72 2.42
N ILE A 75 0.70 0.62 3.14
CA ILE A 75 1.52 -0.59 3.13
C ILE A 75 0.69 -1.77 3.62
N ALA A 76 0.03 -1.68 4.78
CA ALA A 76 -0.80 -2.76 5.29
C ALA A 76 -2.00 -3.08 4.39
N GLY A 77 -2.62 -2.05 3.83
CA GLY A 77 -3.72 -2.19 2.87
C GLY A 77 -3.30 -2.96 1.61
N SER A 78 -2.12 -2.69 1.07
CA SER A 78 -1.58 -3.38 -0.10
C SER A 78 -1.24 -4.86 0.18
N TYR A 79 -0.83 -5.19 1.41
CA TYR A 79 -0.61 -6.58 1.84
C TYR A 79 -1.90 -7.39 1.90
N THR A 80 -3.02 -6.74 2.24
CA THR A 80 -4.28 -7.42 2.57
C THR A 80 -4.76 -8.39 1.50
N PRO A 81 -4.84 -8.03 0.20
CA PRO A 81 -5.25 -8.99 -0.83
C PRO A 81 -4.26 -10.14 -1.02
N PHE A 82 -2.95 -9.89 -0.96
CA PHE A 82 -1.95 -10.96 -1.07
C PHE A 82 -2.02 -11.94 0.11
N CYS A 83 -2.19 -11.42 1.33
CA CYS A 83 -2.32 -12.24 2.53
C CYS A 83 -3.59 -13.09 2.52
N LEU A 84 -4.74 -12.47 2.22
CA LEU A 84 -6.03 -13.12 2.42
C LEU A 84 -6.48 -13.95 1.22
N ILE A 85 -6.05 -13.59 0.00
CA ILE A 85 -6.45 -14.28 -1.23
C ILE A 85 -5.35 -15.22 -1.71
N THR A 86 -4.11 -14.70 -1.88
CA THR A 86 -3.01 -15.48 -2.48
C THR A 86 -2.42 -16.49 -1.51
N LEU A 87 -1.99 -16.03 -0.32
CA LEU A 87 -1.41 -16.92 0.68
C LEU A 87 -2.48 -17.75 1.40
N GLY A 88 -3.58 -17.09 1.77
CA GLY A 88 -4.69 -17.74 2.48
C GLY A 88 -4.28 -18.41 3.80
N GLY A 89 -5.19 -19.21 4.35
CA GLY A 89 -4.93 -20.04 5.52
C GLY A 89 -4.29 -19.32 6.71
N THR A 90 -3.61 -20.07 7.56
CA THR A 90 -2.97 -19.54 8.78
C THR A 90 -1.81 -18.58 8.43
N THR A 91 -1.01 -18.90 7.43
CA THR A 91 0.15 -18.07 7.02
C THR A 91 -0.29 -16.67 6.59
N GLY A 92 -1.31 -16.59 5.74
CA GLY A 92 -1.84 -15.31 5.29
C GLY A 92 -2.47 -14.49 6.41
N ILE A 93 -3.24 -15.13 7.31
CA ILE A 93 -3.87 -14.46 8.46
C ILE A 93 -2.80 -13.93 9.42
N VAL A 94 -1.79 -14.73 9.75
CA VAL A 94 -0.72 -14.33 10.67
C VAL A 94 0.06 -13.15 10.08
N LEU A 95 0.50 -13.23 8.82
CA LEU A 95 1.22 -12.14 8.18
C LEU A 95 0.37 -10.86 8.14
N CYS A 96 -0.90 -10.96 7.72
CA CYS A 96 -1.83 -9.84 7.68
C CYS A 96 -1.96 -9.18 9.07
N SER A 97 -2.14 -9.99 10.12
CA SER A 97 -2.27 -9.51 11.50
C SER A 97 -1.00 -8.81 11.98
N VAL A 98 0.18 -9.36 11.72
CA VAL A 98 1.48 -8.76 12.07
C VAL A 98 1.65 -7.42 11.36
N VAL A 99 1.45 -7.39 10.04
CA VAL A 99 1.63 -6.18 9.23
C VAL A 99 0.66 -5.07 9.68
N TRP A 100 -0.63 -5.39 9.91
CA TRP A 100 -1.60 -4.43 10.40
C TRP A 100 -1.28 -3.94 11.82
N THR A 101 -0.81 -4.82 12.70
CA THR A 101 -0.42 -4.43 14.06
C THR A 101 0.73 -3.43 14.03
N ILE A 102 1.79 -3.72 13.25
CA ILE A 102 2.93 -2.81 13.10
C ILE A 102 2.50 -1.50 12.45
N ALA A 103 1.65 -1.55 11.42
CA ALA A 103 1.16 -0.36 10.73
C ALA A 103 0.32 0.55 11.61
N LEU A 104 -0.61 -0.01 12.37
CA LEU A 104 -1.44 0.75 13.32
C LEU A 104 -0.59 1.34 14.44
N PHE A 105 0.37 0.59 14.97
CA PHE A 105 1.31 1.08 15.96
C PHE A 105 2.13 2.26 15.39
N GLY A 106 2.75 2.09 14.23
CA GLY A 106 3.52 3.14 13.56
C GLY A 106 2.67 4.40 13.30
N ALA A 107 1.44 4.24 12.80
CA ALA A 107 0.52 5.34 12.57
C ALA A 107 0.12 6.07 13.87
N CYS A 108 -0.15 5.35 14.96
CA CYS A 108 -0.48 5.94 16.26
C CYS A 108 0.69 6.70 16.89
N PHE A 109 1.92 6.19 16.74
CA PHE A 109 3.11 6.82 17.28
C PHE A 109 3.75 7.86 16.33
N GLN A 110 3.17 8.10 15.16
CA GLN A 110 3.68 9.04 14.18
C GLN A 110 3.99 10.45 14.73
N PRO A 111 3.19 11.05 15.64
CA PRO A 111 3.54 12.36 16.23
C PRO A 111 4.85 12.37 17.00
N LEU A 112 5.26 11.23 17.57
CA LEU A 112 6.54 11.07 18.27
C LEU A 112 7.67 10.78 17.28
N LEU A 113 7.43 9.96 16.28
CA LEU A 113 8.40 9.60 15.24
C LEU A 113 8.85 10.81 14.43
N LEU A 114 7.95 11.73 14.09
CA LEU A 114 8.27 12.99 13.41
C LEU A 114 9.16 13.92 14.24
N ARG A 115 9.19 13.76 15.57
CA ARG A 115 10.06 14.53 16.46
C ARG A 115 11.42 13.88 16.67
N ALA A 116 11.53 12.59 16.42
CA ALA A 116 12.74 11.82 16.68
C ALA A 116 13.78 12.01 15.57
N ALA A 117 13.50 11.51 14.38
CA ALA A 117 14.36 11.65 13.20
C ALA A 117 13.62 11.22 11.93
N ASP A 118 13.74 11.96 10.85
CA ASP A 118 13.03 11.68 9.59
C ASP A 118 13.41 10.31 8.98
N TRP A 119 14.69 9.92 9.09
CA TRP A 119 15.17 8.64 8.60
C TRP A 119 14.52 7.43 9.29
N LEU A 120 14.10 7.58 10.55
CA LEU A 120 13.46 6.48 11.31
C LEU A 120 12.16 6.04 10.65
N ASN A 121 11.36 6.98 10.16
CA ASN A 121 10.14 6.65 9.41
C ASN A 121 10.46 5.84 8.16
N CYS A 122 11.49 6.23 7.39
CA CYS A 122 11.89 5.50 6.18
C CYS A 122 12.30 4.07 6.51
N VAL A 123 13.08 3.86 7.57
CA VAL A 123 13.48 2.52 8.03
C VAL A 123 12.27 1.68 8.44
N LEU A 124 11.32 2.26 9.16
CA LEU A 124 10.11 1.55 9.59
C LEU A 124 9.20 1.19 8.40
N TYR A 125 9.05 2.07 7.41
CA TYR A 125 8.30 1.76 6.18
C TYR A 125 8.97 0.65 5.38
N LEU A 126 10.30 0.69 5.25
CA LEU A 126 11.07 -0.36 4.58
C LEU A 126 10.94 -1.69 5.32
N ALA A 127 11.14 -1.69 6.64
CA ALA A 127 11.01 -2.91 7.45
C ALA A 127 9.60 -3.52 7.32
N LEU A 128 8.56 -2.69 7.35
CA LEU A 128 7.18 -3.14 7.16
C LEU A 128 6.96 -3.69 5.73
N GLY A 129 7.47 -3.00 4.71
CA GLY A 129 7.39 -3.46 3.32
C GLY A 129 8.15 -4.76 3.06
N TRP A 130 9.23 -5.04 3.82
CA TRP A 130 10.04 -6.24 3.68
C TRP A 130 9.51 -7.45 4.46
N CYS A 131 8.43 -7.32 5.24
CA CYS A 131 7.79 -8.46 5.91
C CYS A 131 7.41 -9.59 4.93
N ILE A 132 7.20 -9.27 3.64
CA ILE A 132 6.88 -10.25 2.60
C ILE A 132 7.99 -11.30 2.39
N VAL A 133 9.24 -10.96 2.71
CA VAL A 133 10.40 -11.85 2.53
C VAL A 133 10.30 -13.10 3.43
N PHE A 134 9.66 -12.97 4.60
CA PHE A 134 9.46 -14.11 5.52
C PHE A 134 8.48 -15.17 4.98
N VAL A 135 7.72 -14.83 3.95
CA VAL A 135 6.77 -15.72 3.27
C VAL A 135 7.04 -15.80 1.76
N ALA A 136 8.29 -15.53 1.35
CA ALA A 136 8.66 -15.49 -0.07
C ALA A 136 8.42 -16.84 -0.75
N GLU A 137 8.77 -17.95 -0.11
CA GLU A 137 8.58 -19.30 -0.67
C GLU A 137 7.11 -19.60 -0.96
N PRO A 138 6.17 -19.56 0.02
CA PRO A 138 4.76 -19.81 -0.27
C PRO A 138 4.14 -18.77 -1.22
N LEU A 139 4.65 -17.54 -1.23
CA LEU A 139 4.19 -16.52 -2.16
C LEU A 139 4.60 -16.84 -3.61
N ILE A 140 5.85 -17.28 -3.83
CA ILE A 140 6.37 -17.66 -5.15
C ILE A 140 5.60 -18.87 -5.71
N GLU A 141 5.22 -19.82 -4.86
CA GLU A 141 4.43 -20.98 -5.25
C GLU A 141 2.98 -20.62 -5.59
N SER A 142 2.41 -19.64 -4.90
CA SER A 142 0.99 -19.28 -4.99
C SER A 142 0.69 -18.18 -6.01
N LEU A 143 1.65 -17.32 -6.36
CA LEU A 143 1.43 -16.18 -7.25
C LEU A 143 2.08 -16.42 -8.61
N PRO A 144 1.35 -16.27 -9.75
CA PRO A 144 1.94 -16.38 -11.07
C PRO A 144 3.12 -15.44 -11.28
N THR A 145 4.09 -15.87 -12.08
CA THR A 145 5.35 -15.15 -12.34
C THR A 145 5.15 -13.67 -12.72
N GLY A 146 4.11 -13.36 -13.51
CA GLY A 146 3.77 -11.98 -13.86
C GLY A 146 3.38 -11.13 -12.63
N GLY A 147 2.64 -11.70 -11.68
CA GLY A 147 2.29 -11.05 -10.42
C GLY A 147 3.51 -10.82 -9.52
N LEU A 148 4.43 -11.80 -9.48
CA LEU A 148 5.70 -11.68 -8.74
C LEU A 148 6.57 -10.55 -9.29
N TRP A 149 6.68 -10.42 -10.62
CA TRP A 149 7.43 -9.33 -11.24
C TRP A 149 6.83 -7.96 -10.93
N LEU A 150 5.51 -7.81 -10.97
CA LEU A 150 4.84 -6.55 -10.63
C LEU A 150 5.05 -6.18 -9.15
N LEU A 151 4.96 -7.17 -8.26
CA LEU A 151 5.20 -6.98 -6.83
C LEU A 151 6.66 -6.60 -6.54
N ALA A 152 7.62 -7.32 -7.12
CA ALA A 152 9.05 -7.06 -6.97
C ALA A 152 9.44 -5.69 -7.53
N ALA A 153 8.96 -5.34 -8.72
CA ALA A 153 9.22 -4.03 -9.34
C ALA A 153 8.68 -2.89 -8.47
N GLY A 154 7.48 -3.04 -7.88
CA GLY A 154 6.92 -2.09 -6.93
C GLY A 154 7.81 -1.88 -5.70
N GLY A 155 8.41 -2.96 -5.17
CA GLY A 155 9.31 -2.89 -4.00
C GLY A 155 10.68 -2.28 -4.29
N ILE A 156 11.29 -2.61 -5.44
CA ILE A 156 12.63 -2.14 -5.82
C ILE A 156 12.66 -0.63 -6.08
N ILE A 157 11.60 -0.07 -6.63
CA ILE A 157 11.48 1.36 -6.93
C ILE A 157 11.64 2.21 -5.66
N PHE A 158 11.19 1.73 -4.50
CA PHE A 158 11.36 2.44 -3.23
C PHE A 158 12.79 2.48 -2.70
N TYR A 159 13.67 1.59 -3.17
CA TYR A 159 15.02 1.44 -2.61
C TYR A 159 16.09 2.29 -3.29
N LEU A 160 15.93 2.66 -4.54
CA LEU A 160 17.05 3.07 -5.39
C LEU A 160 17.44 4.56 -5.33
N TRP A 161 16.76 5.48 -4.57
CA TRP A 161 17.00 6.89 -4.82
C TRP A 161 17.04 7.87 -3.63
N GLU A 162 18.12 7.85 -2.86
CA GLU A 162 18.35 8.84 -1.79
C GLU A 162 19.03 10.16 -2.23
N LYS A 163 19.53 10.31 -3.45
CA LYS A 163 20.48 11.37 -3.83
C LYS A 163 20.04 12.39 -4.89
N LEU A 164 18.76 12.51 -5.26
CA LEU A 164 18.32 13.46 -6.28
C LEU A 164 17.87 14.82 -5.73
N PRO A 165 18.20 15.93 -6.43
CA PRO A 165 17.54 17.21 -6.21
C PRO A 165 16.04 17.08 -6.53
N TYR A 166 15.17 17.71 -5.71
CA TYR A 166 13.71 17.55 -5.72
C TYR A 166 13.19 16.23 -5.14
N ASN A 167 13.90 15.61 -4.20
CA ASN A 167 13.59 14.33 -3.55
C ASN A 167 12.10 14.11 -3.26
N HIS A 168 11.40 15.12 -2.76
CA HIS A 168 10.02 14.98 -2.34
C HIS A 168 9.05 14.76 -3.51
N ALA A 169 9.18 15.51 -4.62
CA ALA A 169 8.33 15.33 -5.80
C ALA A 169 8.60 13.99 -6.50
N VAL A 170 9.87 13.59 -6.55
CA VAL A 170 10.29 12.30 -7.09
C VAL A 170 9.74 11.15 -6.25
N TRP A 171 9.80 11.27 -4.92
CA TRP A 171 9.20 10.32 -4.00
C TRP A 171 7.71 10.06 -4.28
N HIS A 172 6.93 11.12 -4.50
CA HIS A 172 5.51 11.01 -4.84
C HIS A 172 5.26 10.21 -6.14
N VAL A 173 6.12 10.39 -7.15
CA VAL A 173 6.03 9.63 -8.41
C VAL A 173 6.34 8.15 -8.16
N PHE A 174 7.34 7.84 -7.33
CA PHE A 174 7.67 6.45 -7.00
C PHE A 174 6.58 5.76 -6.19
N VAL A 175 6.01 6.45 -5.19
CA VAL A 175 4.86 5.91 -4.43
C VAL A 175 3.71 5.58 -5.37
N LEU A 176 3.39 6.49 -6.29
CA LEU A 176 2.33 6.27 -7.27
C LEU A 176 2.65 5.10 -8.20
N ALA A 177 3.87 5.04 -8.75
CA ALA A 177 4.29 3.95 -9.63
C ALA A 177 4.25 2.58 -8.92
N GLY A 178 4.78 2.50 -7.70
CA GLY A 178 4.74 1.28 -6.89
C GLY A 178 3.30 0.84 -6.59
N THR A 179 2.44 1.77 -6.21
CA THR A 179 1.03 1.49 -5.95
C THR A 179 0.27 1.03 -7.20
N MET A 180 0.59 1.61 -8.38
CA MET A 180 0.01 1.17 -9.66
C MET A 180 0.44 -0.26 -10.01
N LEU A 181 1.72 -0.61 -9.80
CA LEU A 181 2.20 -1.97 -10.04
C LEU A 181 1.49 -2.98 -9.12
N GLN A 182 1.33 -2.65 -7.83
CA GLN A 182 0.58 -3.48 -6.89
C GLN A 182 -0.90 -3.58 -7.27
N PHE A 183 -1.52 -2.48 -7.72
CA PHE A 183 -2.90 -2.49 -8.23
C PHE A 183 -3.05 -3.46 -9.41
N PHE A 184 -2.16 -3.44 -10.39
CA PHE A 184 -2.20 -4.37 -11.52
C PHE A 184 -1.91 -5.81 -11.11
N ALA A 185 -1.01 -6.02 -10.13
CA ALA A 185 -0.78 -7.35 -9.57
C ALA A 185 -2.05 -7.91 -8.92
N VAL A 186 -2.75 -7.09 -8.13
CA VAL A 186 -4.01 -7.48 -7.49
C VAL A 186 -5.09 -7.74 -8.52
N LEU A 187 -5.28 -6.83 -9.47
CA LEU A 187 -6.33 -6.92 -10.48
C LEU A 187 -6.19 -8.15 -11.37
N PHE A 188 -5.00 -8.42 -11.89
CA PHE A 188 -4.79 -9.44 -12.91
C PHE A 188 -4.34 -10.79 -12.38
N TYR A 189 -3.76 -10.84 -11.17
CA TYR A 189 -3.17 -12.07 -10.66
C TYR A 189 -3.73 -12.51 -9.29
N VAL A 190 -4.15 -11.60 -8.43
CA VAL A 190 -4.67 -11.96 -7.10
C VAL A 190 -6.16 -12.26 -7.15
N ILE A 191 -6.97 -11.35 -7.70
CA ILE A 191 -8.44 -11.54 -7.79
C ILE A 191 -8.82 -12.83 -8.54
N PRO A 192 -8.23 -13.15 -9.72
CA PRO A 192 -8.57 -14.38 -10.43
C PRO A 192 -8.23 -15.68 -9.68
N HIS A 193 -7.23 -15.64 -8.78
CA HIS A 193 -6.87 -16.81 -7.97
C HIS A 193 -7.85 -17.06 -6.83
N GLY A 194 -8.58 -16.04 -6.35
CA GLY A 194 -9.63 -16.22 -5.35
C GLY A 194 -10.83 -17.04 -5.82
N THR A 195 -10.89 -17.37 -7.10
CA THR A 195 -11.96 -18.23 -7.67
C THR A 195 -11.64 -19.72 -7.61
N ALA A 196 -10.40 -20.08 -7.26
CA ALA A 196 -9.93 -21.47 -7.28
C ALA A 196 -9.99 -22.16 -5.91
N ALA A 197 -10.40 -21.43 -4.87
CA ALA A 197 -10.63 -21.94 -3.52
C ALA A 197 -12.12 -22.00 -3.18
#